data_43d79309e14a5438dc6505e1520b147a
#
_entry.id   43d79309e14a5438dc6505e1520b147a
#
_cell.length_a   1.000
_cell.length_b   1.000
_cell.length_c   1.000
_cell.angle_alpha   90.00
_cell.angle_beta   90.00
_cell.angle_gamma   90.00
#
_symmetry.space_group_name_H-M   'P 1'
#
loop_
_entity.id
_entity.type
_entity.pdbx_description
1 polymer ?
#
loop_
_entity_poly.entity_id
_entity_poly.type
_entity_poly.pdbx_seq_one_letter_code
_entity_poly.pdbx_strand_id
1 'polypeptide(L)'
;MATYVLVHGAWHGGWCWRDVAHRLRTAGHAVYTPTLTGLGERAHLRSPDTGLATHAEDVRSVLEAEDLRDVKLVGHSYAGFVVRQAADRVPERVEELIMLDAWAGSNGESLLDRASERFRAWVASLADGDVLAVPPPESVGVTAPDRVARLKSLLTPHPRLTFTEAAQLTGRVDAVPCRAIVCTPSRMPFRDVAAEFGWAVAELESGHDAMVTAPDALTRLLLASA
;
A
#
# COMPACT_ATOMS: atom_id res chain seq x y z
N MET A 1 -7.60 -6.22 21.66
CA MET A 1 -7.10 -7.01 20.51
C MET A 1 -7.67 -6.35 19.26
N ALA A 2 -6.84 -5.95 18.31
CA ALA A 2 -7.29 -5.36 17.04
C ALA A 2 -6.98 -6.31 15.88
N THR A 3 -7.66 -6.09 14.74
CA THR A 3 -7.41 -6.81 13.48
C THR A 3 -6.74 -5.89 12.49
N TYR A 4 -5.58 -6.28 11.95
CA TYR A 4 -4.85 -5.54 10.93
C TYR A 4 -4.90 -6.28 9.59
N VAL A 5 -5.16 -5.54 8.52
CA VAL A 5 -4.96 -6.00 7.14
C VAL A 5 -3.91 -5.08 6.51
N LEU A 6 -2.74 -5.64 6.18
CA LEU A 6 -1.57 -4.90 5.70
C LEU A 6 -1.40 -5.13 4.21
N VAL A 7 -1.65 -4.10 3.39
CA VAL A 7 -1.63 -4.18 1.93
C VAL A 7 -0.35 -3.55 1.40
N HIS A 8 0.40 -4.32 0.62
CA HIS A 8 1.71 -3.93 0.09
C HIS A 8 1.61 -2.98 -1.12
N GLY A 9 2.67 -2.22 -1.34
CA GLY A 9 2.83 -1.33 -2.49
C GLY A 9 3.16 -2.07 -3.80
N ALA A 10 3.47 -1.30 -4.83
CA ALA A 10 3.84 -1.83 -6.15
C ALA A 10 5.07 -2.76 -6.06
N TRP A 11 5.16 -3.72 -6.97
CA TRP A 11 6.23 -4.73 -7.11
C TRP A 11 6.38 -5.72 -5.96
N HIS A 12 5.79 -5.48 -4.80
CA HIS A 12 5.91 -6.30 -3.60
C HIS A 12 4.88 -7.45 -3.56
N GLY A 13 4.83 -8.16 -2.46
CA GLY A 13 3.84 -9.14 -2.04
C GLY A 13 3.66 -9.06 -0.53
N GLY A 14 2.73 -9.81 0.03
CA GLY A 14 2.47 -9.85 1.47
C GLY A 14 3.70 -10.18 2.32
N TRP A 15 4.70 -10.81 1.71
CA TRP A 15 5.99 -11.14 2.33
C TRP A 15 6.74 -9.93 2.90
N CYS A 16 6.55 -8.72 2.34
CA CYS A 16 7.26 -7.51 2.81
C CYS A 16 6.82 -7.10 4.23
N TRP A 17 5.65 -7.51 4.64
CA TRP A 17 5.10 -7.24 5.97
C TRP A 17 5.52 -8.24 7.04
N ARG A 18 6.31 -9.29 6.71
CA ARG A 18 6.63 -10.40 7.62
C ARG A 18 7.06 -9.95 9.00
N ASP A 19 8.00 -9.00 9.07
CA ASP A 19 8.57 -8.56 10.35
C ASP A 19 7.59 -7.71 11.17
N VAL A 20 6.82 -6.84 10.52
CA VAL A 20 5.76 -6.04 11.16
C VAL A 20 4.62 -6.96 11.63
N ALA A 21 4.18 -7.87 10.77
CA ALA A 21 3.11 -8.82 11.11
C ALA A 21 3.49 -9.73 12.29
N HIS A 22 4.75 -10.19 12.36
CA HIS A 22 5.24 -10.95 13.49
C HIS A 22 5.13 -10.16 14.80
N ARG A 23 5.57 -8.89 14.81
CA ARG A 23 5.51 -8.02 15.98
C ARG A 23 4.09 -7.72 16.44
N LEU A 24 3.19 -7.42 15.51
CA LEU A 24 1.78 -7.18 15.81
C LEU A 24 1.12 -8.44 16.39
N ARG A 25 1.40 -9.63 15.83
CA ARG A 25 0.91 -10.91 16.36
C ARG A 25 1.48 -11.19 17.74
N THR A 26 2.76 -10.91 18.00
CA THR A 26 3.38 -11.04 19.33
C THR A 26 2.74 -10.09 20.34
N ALA A 27 2.26 -8.93 19.90
CA ALA A 27 1.49 -7.98 20.72
C ALA A 27 0.01 -8.39 20.91
N GLY A 28 -0.42 -9.55 20.40
CA GLY A 28 -1.76 -10.11 20.61
C GLY A 28 -2.81 -9.65 19.60
N HIS A 29 -2.40 -9.19 18.42
CA HIS A 29 -3.31 -8.76 17.36
C HIS A 29 -3.48 -9.81 16.26
N ALA A 30 -4.65 -9.83 15.60
CA ALA A 30 -4.86 -10.59 14.37
C ALA A 30 -4.26 -9.81 13.19
N VAL A 31 -3.53 -10.49 12.29
CA VAL A 31 -2.85 -9.81 11.16
C VAL A 31 -2.95 -10.63 9.88
N TYR A 32 -3.46 -9.99 8.85
CA TYR A 32 -3.56 -10.52 7.50
C TYR A 32 -2.67 -9.70 6.56
N THR A 33 -1.97 -10.38 5.66
CA THR A 33 -1.04 -9.76 4.71
C THR A 33 -1.31 -10.28 3.30
N PRO A 34 -2.45 -9.92 2.68
CA PRO A 34 -2.78 -10.43 1.36
C PRO A 34 -1.76 -10.00 0.33
N THR A 35 -1.47 -10.90 -0.63
CA THR A 35 -0.73 -10.55 -1.83
C THR A 35 -1.72 -10.24 -2.95
N LEU A 36 -1.56 -9.09 -3.57
CA LEU A 36 -2.41 -8.62 -4.67
C LEU A 36 -2.18 -9.47 -5.93
N THR A 37 -3.23 -9.67 -6.71
CA THR A 37 -3.21 -10.47 -7.94
C THR A 37 -2.12 -10.01 -8.91
N GLY A 38 -1.36 -10.96 -9.45
CA GLY A 38 -0.28 -10.70 -10.40
C GLY A 38 1.06 -10.30 -9.76
N LEU A 39 1.18 -10.33 -8.42
CA LEU A 39 2.37 -9.93 -7.67
C LEU A 39 2.85 -11.04 -6.72
N GLY A 40 4.10 -10.95 -6.28
CA GLY A 40 4.69 -11.91 -5.35
C GLY A 40 4.45 -13.37 -5.75
N GLU A 41 4.00 -14.20 -4.81
CA GLU A 41 3.67 -15.61 -5.05
C GLU A 41 2.43 -15.81 -5.96
N ARG A 42 1.66 -14.73 -6.19
CA ARG A 42 0.52 -14.72 -7.12
C ARG A 42 0.87 -14.12 -8.50
N ALA A 43 2.17 -13.95 -8.81
CA ALA A 43 2.64 -13.40 -10.10
C ALA A 43 2.11 -14.18 -11.32
N HIS A 44 1.89 -15.48 -11.18
CA HIS A 44 1.34 -16.35 -12.23
C HIS A 44 -0.12 -16.05 -12.61
N LEU A 45 -0.84 -15.26 -11.80
CA LEU A 45 -2.23 -14.83 -12.07
C LEU A 45 -2.31 -13.50 -12.83
N ARG A 46 -1.17 -12.88 -13.15
CA ARG A 46 -1.16 -11.60 -13.86
C ARG A 46 -1.76 -11.74 -15.26
N SER A 47 -2.59 -10.77 -15.61
CA SER A 47 -3.13 -10.58 -16.95
C SER A 47 -3.07 -9.11 -17.35
N PRO A 48 -3.24 -8.76 -18.65
CA PRO A 48 -3.32 -7.36 -19.08
C PRO A 48 -4.48 -6.59 -18.42
N ASP A 49 -5.52 -7.29 -17.97
CA ASP A 49 -6.71 -6.72 -17.32
C ASP A 49 -6.53 -6.58 -15.79
N THR A 50 -5.37 -6.96 -15.23
CA THR A 50 -5.09 -6.79 -13.81
C THR A 50 -4.92 -5.31 -13.50
N GLY A 51 -5.93 -4.69 -12.91
CA GLY A 51 -6.00 -3.27 -12.62
C GLY A 51 -6.24 -2.95 -11.14
N LEU A 52 -6.51 -1.67 -10.86
CA LEU A 52 -6.85 -1.19 -9.52
C LEU A 52 -8.12 -1.86 -8.98
N ALA A 53 -9.14 -2.03 -9.83
CA ALA A 53 -10.38 -2.68 -9.46
C ALA A 53 -10.17 -4.14 -9.03
N THR A 54 -9.26 -4.87 -9.70
CA THR A 54 -8.87 -6.23 -9.32
C THR A 54 -8.21 -6.26 -7.93
N HIS A 55 -7.26 -5.36 -7.70
CA HIS A 55 -6.56 -5.29 -6.41
C HIS A 55 -7.46 -4.84 -5.26
N ALA A 56 -8.38 -3.92 -5.49
CA ALA A 56 -9.39 -3.55 -4.49
C ALA A 56 -10.32 -4.73 -4.17
N GLU A 57 -10.64 -5.55 -5.16
CA GLU A 57 -11.43 -6.76 -4.98
C GLU A 57 -10.67 -7.84 -4.19
N ASP A 58 -9.35 -8.02 -4.40
CA ASP A 58 -8.51 -8.90 -3.59
C ASP A 58 -8.64 -8.57 -2.10
N VAL A 59 -8.57 -7.27 -1.75
CA VAL A 59 -8.66 -6.81 -0.35
C VAL A 59 -10.08 -6.97 0.20
N ARG A 60 -11.11 -6.54 -0.58
CA ARG A 60 -12.51 -6.71 -0.18
C ARG A 60 -12.85 -8.17 0.10
N SER A 61 -12.41 -9.05 -0.78
CA SER A 61 -12.68 -10.50 -0.66
C SER A 61 -12.05 -11.10 0.61
N VAL A 62 -10.86 -10.64 1.02
CA VAL A 62 -10.25 -11.05 2.30
C VAL A 62 -11.11 -10.57 3.48
N LEU A 63 -11.56 -9.31 3.45
CA LEU A 63 -12.40 -8.77 4.53
C LEU A 63 -13.72 -9.54 4.69
N GLU A 64 -14.30 -10.00 3.58
CA GLU A 64 -15.57 -10.75 3.60
C GLU A 64 -15.38 -12.23 3.90
N ALA A 65 -14.43 -12.90 3.23
CA ALA A 65 -14.22 -14.34 3.38
C ALA A 65 -13.79 -14.74 4.80
N GLU A 66 -12.99 -13.88 5.45
CA GLU A 66 -12.55 -14.06 6.82
C GLU A 66 -13.52 -13.42 7.84
N ASP A 67 -14.66 -12.89 7.39
CA ASP A 67 -15.66 -12.10 8.15
C ASP A 67 -15.02 -11.07 9.10
N LEU A 68 -14.02 -10.34 8.59
CA LEU A 68 -13.30 -9.34 9.37
C LEU A 68 -14.18 -8.09 9.58
N ARG A 69 -14.13 -7.56 10.83
CA ARG A 69 -14.81 -6.34 11.25
C ARG A 69 -13.86 -5.52 12.12
N ASP A 70 -14.15 -4.23 12.26
CA ASP A 70 -13.34 -3.28 13.04
C ASP A 70 -11.84 -3.36 12.64
N VAL A 71 -11.61 -3.38 11.31
CA VAL A 71 -10.28 -3.59 10.74
C VAL A 71 -9.50 -2.30 10.67
N LYS A 72 -8.25 -2.32 11.14
CA LYS A 72 -7.23 -1.32 10.81
C LYS A 72 -6.62 -1.71 9.47
N LEU A 73 -7.10 -1.06 8.41
CA LEU A 73 -6.69 -1.37 7.04
C LEU A 73 -5.53 -0.46 6.62
N VAL A 74 -4.35 -1.04 6.44
CA VAL A 74 -3.10 -0.34 6.14
C VAL A 74 -2.78 -0.46 4.66
N GLY A 75 -2.61 0.67 3.97
CA GLY A 75 -2.15 0.71 2.58
C GLY A 75 -0.79 1.39 2.47
N HIS A 76 0.20 0.69 1.88
CA HIS A 76 1.52 1.24 1.59
C HIS A 76 1.61 1.72 0.14
N SER A 77 2.13 2.94 -0.08
CA SER A 77 2.47 3.42 -1.43
C SER A 77 1.26 3.38 -2.39
N TYR A 78 1.37 2.66 -3.52
CA TYR A 78 0.28 2.41 -4.46
C TYR A 78 -0.99 1.88 -3.77
N ALA A 79 -0.82 1.03 -2.76
CA ALA A 79 -1.96 0.39 -2.09
C ALA A 79 -2.87 1.39 -1.35
N GLY A 80 -2.49 2.65 -1.21
CA GLY A 80 -3.42 3.66 -0.72
C GLY A 80 -4.67 3.80 -1.61
N PHE A 81 -4.53 3.74 -2.93
CA PHE A 81 -5.67 3.66 -3.86
C PHE A 81 -6.48 2.37 -3.65
N VAL A 82 -5.79 1.24 -3.48
CA VAL A 82 -6.43 -0.07 -3.29
C VAL A 82 -7.29 -0.10 -2.03
N VAL A 83 -6.73 0.31 -0.88
CA VAL A 83 -7.43 0.25 0.41
C VAL A 83 -8.58 1.24 0.48
N ARG A 84 -8.46 2.43 -0.13
CA ARG A 84 -9.56 3.38 -0.24
C ARG A 84 -10.71 2.81 -1.07
N GLN A 85 -10.43 2.21 -2.22
CA GLN A 85 -11.47 1.63 -3.07
C GLN A 85 -12.09 0.38 -2.44
N ALA A 86 -11.33 -0.44 -1.73
CA ALA A 86 -11.87 -1.57 -0.97
C ALA A 86 -12.77 -1.11 0.18
N ALA A 87 -12.30 -0.14 0.97
CA ALA A 87 -13.06 0.43 2.08
C ALA A 87 -14.34 1.15 1.61
N ASP A 88 -14.33 1.80 0.45
CA ASP A 88 -15.52 2.44 -0.12
C ASP A 88 -16.65 1.44 -0.40
N ARG A 89 -16.29 0.19 -0.73
CA ARG A 89 -17.25 -0.89 -1.00
C ARG A 89 -17.84 -1.51 0.27
N VAL A 90 -17.03 -1.61 1.34
CA VAL A 90 -17.40 -2.25 2.62
C VAL A 90 -16.97 -1.42 3.84
N PRO A 91 -17.35 -0.12 3.92
CA PRO A 91 -16.85 0.79 4.97
C PRO A 91 -17.25 0.33 6.37
N GLU A 92 -18.35 -0.42 6.52
CA GLU A 92 -18.82 -0.97 7.79
C GLU A 92 -17.88 -2.04 8.39
N ARG A 93 -16.89 -2.52 7.62
CA ARG A 93 -15.89 -3.48 8.09
C ARG A 93 -14.59 -2.80 8.56
N VAL A 94 -14.40 -1.52 8.25
CA VAL A 94 -13.15 -0.80 8.46
C VAL A 94 -13.29 0.20 9.61
N GLU A 95 -12.55 -0.02 10.69
CA GLU A 95 -12.46 0.91 11.83
C GLU A 95 -11.62 2.14 11.46
N GLU A 96 -10.49 1.92 10.79
CA GLU A 96 -9.53 2.97 10.47
C GLU A 96 -8.74 2.61 9.21
N LEU A 97 -8.52 3.61 8.35
CA LEU A 97 -7.52 3.57 7.28
C LEU A 97 -6.19 4.13 7.77
N ILE A 98 -5.09 3.43 7.50
CA ILE A 98 -3.73 3.91 7.80
C ILE A 98 -2.93 3.96 6.50
N MET A 99 -2.59 5.18 6.08
CA MET A 99 -1.90 5.47 4.83
C MET A 99 -0.41 5.55 5.09
N LEU A 100 0.32 4.45 4.88
CA LEU A 100 1.78 4.41 5.05
C LEU A 100 2.47 4.89 3.77
N ASP A 101 3.02 6.11 3.84
CA ASP A 101 3.77 6.73 2.72
C ASP A 101 3.06 6.48 1.38
N ALA A 102 1.74 6.82 1.31
CA ALA A 102 0.82 6.27 0.35
C ALA A 102 0.16 7.32 -0.54
N TRP A 103 -0.11 6.92 -1.78
CA TRP A 103 -0.91 7.67 -2.73
C TRP A 103 -2.39 7.60 -2.39
N ALA A 104 -3.10 8.68 -2.69
CA ALA A 104 -4.57 8.72 -2.68
C ALA A 104 -5.08 9.66 -3.76
N GLY A 105 -6.30 9.40 -4.19
CA GLY A 105 -7.03 10.22 -5.16
C GLY A 105 -8.53 10.20 -4.89
N SER A 106 -9.23 11.11 -5.54
CA SER A 106 -10.69 11.21 -5.58
C SER A 106 -11.29 10.24 -6.60
N ASN A 107 -12.60 10.14 -6.64
CA ASN A 107 -13.31 9.38 -7.67
C ASN A 107 -12.93 9.87 -9.07
N GLY A 108 -12.60 8.94 -9.96
CA GLY A 108 -12.22 9.23 -11.35
C GLY A 108 -10.73 9.57 -11.55
N GLU A 109 -9.93 9.67 -10.48
CA GLU A 109 -8.47 9.89 -10.59
C GLU A 109 -7.71 8.57 -10.56
N SER A 110 -6.69 8.45 -11.39
CA SER A 110 -5.69 7.40 -11.35
C SER A 110 -4.46 7.83 -10.52
N LEU A 111 -3.58 6.89 -10.18
CA LEU A 111 -2.33 7.24 -9.52
C LEU A 111 -1.50 8.20 -10.38
N LEU A 112 -1.46 8.00 -11.70
CA LEU A 112 -0.68 8.88 -12.59
C LEU A 112 -1.29 10.28 -12.69
N ASP A 113 -2.59 10.47 -12.49
CA ASP A 113 -3.21 11.81 -12.44
C ASP A 113 -2.70 12.59 -11.22
N ARG A 114 -2.46 11.91 -10.10
CA ARG A 114 -1.93 12.47 -8.85
C ARG A 114 -0.42 12.67 -8.86
N ALA A 115 0.27 12.08 -9.82
CA ALA A 115 1.73 12.05 -9.86
C ALA A 115 2.31 13.30 -10.53
N SER A 116 3.48 13.74 -10.04
CA SER A 116 4.27 14.77 -10.71
C SER A 116 4.74 14.32 -12.10
N GLU A 117 5.03 15.28 -12.98
CA GLU A 117 5.58 14.98 -14.32
C GLU A 117 6.86 14.11 -14.23
N ARG A 118 7.73 14.42 -13.27
CA ARG A 118 8.95 13.64 -13.04
C ARG A 118 8.64 12.18 -12.69
N PHE A 119 7.63 11.96 -11.84
CA PHE A 119 7.24 10.59 -11.46
C PHE A 119 6.58 9.86 -12.63
N ARG A 120 5.72 10.53 -13.41
CA ARG A 120 5.13 9.97 -14.65
C ARG A 120 6.21 9.55 -15.65
N ALA A 121 7.22 10.42 -15.88
CA ALA A 121 8.35 10.11 -16.76
C ALA A 121 9.15 8.89 -16.25
N TRP A 122 9.37 8.80 -14.95
CA TRP A 122 10.03 7.64 -14.34
C TRP A 122 9.21 6.36 -14.52
N VAL A 123 7.91 6.39 -14.26
CA VAL A 123 7.02 5.23 -14.50
C VAL A 123 7.02 4.83 -15.98
N ALA A 124 6.97 5.79 -16.89
CA ALA A 124 7.05 5.54 -18.32
C ALA A 124 8.36 4.85 -18.73
N SER A 125 9.49 5.17 -18.07
CA SER A 125 10.77 4.49 -18.30
C SER A 125 10.82 3.03 -17.84
N LEU A 126 9.92 2.63 -16.95
CA LEU A 126 9.78 1.24 -16.48
C LEU A 126 8.79 0.42 -17.30
N ALA A 127 8.07 1.06 -18.24
CA ALA A 127 7.03 0.37 -19.00
C ALA A 127 7.62 -0.69 -19.93
N ASP A 128 7.11 -1.92 -19.80
CA ASP A 128 7.46 -3.09 -20.64
C ASP A 128 6.14 -3.86 -20.93
N GLY A 129 5.53 -3.51 -22.05
CA GLY A 129 4.21 -4.03 -22.43
C GLY A 129 3.13 -3.65 -21.41
N ASP A 130 2.49 -4.65 -20.81
CA ASP A 130 1.43 -4.53 -19.81
C ASP A 130 1.95 -4.46 -18.36
N VAL A 131 3.28 -4.41 -18.17
CA VAL A 131 3.90 -4.32 -16.85
C VAL A 131 4.82 -3.11 -16.72
N LEU A 132 5.13 -2.79 -15.47
CA LEU A 132 6.21 -1.92 -15.05
C LEU A 132 7.36 -2.80 -14.53
N ALA A 133 8.54 -2.70 -15.15
CA ALA A 133 9.73 -3.41 -14.73
C ALA A 133 10.08 -3.08 -13.26
N VAL A 134 10.74 -4.04 -12.60
CA VAL A 134 11.15 -3.86 -11.19
C VAL A 134 12.23 -2.79 -11.09
N PRO A 135 12.02 -1.70 -10.33
CA PRO A 135 13.04 -0.70 -10.10
C PRO A 135 14.11 -1.21 -9.13
N PRO A 136 15.31 -0.61 -9.13
CA PRO A 136 16.33 -0.91 -8.13
C PRO A 136 15.81 -0.65 -6.71
N PRO A 137 16.04 -1.54 -5.72
CA PRO A 137 15.61 -1.35 -4.33
C PRO A 137 16.11 -0.05 -3.69
N GLU A 138 17.23 0.47 -4.17
CA GLU A 138 17.83 1.73 -3.74
C GLU A 138 16.92 2.93 -4.05
N SER A 139 16.06 2.83 -5.06
CA SER A 139 15.10 3.89 -5.43
C SER A 139 14.00 4.09 -4.39
N VAL A 140 13.74 3.08 -3.56
CA VAL A 140 12.76 3.10 -2.45
C VAL A 140 13.42 3.19 -1.07
N GLY A 141 14.74 3.48 -1.03
CA GLY A 141 15.49 3.74 0.19
C GLY A 141 16.07 2.50 0.88
N VAL A 142 16.06 1.34 0.21
CA VAL A 142 16.70 0.13 0.73
C VAL A 142 18.12 0.06 0.20
N THR A 143 19.11 0.27 1.08
CA THR A 143 20.54 0.36 0.70
C THR A 143 21.42 -0.71 1.36
N ALA A 144 20.97 -1.37 2.42
CA ALA A 144 21.72 -2.45 3.06
C ALA A 144 21.88 -3.64 2.09
N PRO A 145 23.12 -4.14 1.82
CA PRO A 145 23.36 -5.10 0.73
C PRO A 145 22.57 -6.41 0.85
N ASP A 146 22.40 -6.92 2.06
CA ASP A 146 21.63 -8.13 2.34
C ASP A 146 20.13 -7.92 2.04
N ARG A 147 19.57 -6.77 2.41
CA ARG A 147 18.19 -6.39 2.12
C ARG A 147 17.98 -6.15 0.63
N VAL A 148 18.92 -5.46 -0.03
CA VAL A 148 18.90 -5.26 -1.49
C VAL A 148 18.88 -6.59 -2.22
N ALA A 149 19.78 -7.53 -1.86
CA ALA A 149 19.82 -8.85 -2.47
C ALA A 149 18.51 -9.62 -2.27
N ARG A 150 17.94 -9.55 -1.06
CA ARG A 150 16.65 -10.17 -0.73
C ARG A 150 15.51 -9.55 -1.56
N LEU A 151 15.40 -8.22 -1.62
CA LEU A 151 14.36 -7.57 -2.42
C LEU A 151 14.44 -7.95 -3.89
N LYS A 152 15.64 -7.90 -4.48
CA LYS A 152 15.86 -8.29 -5.88
C LYS A 152 15.38 -9.72 -6.20
N SER A 153 15.39 -10.64 -5.22
CA SER A 153 14.91 -12.01 -5.41
C SER A 153 13.39 -12.16 -5.24
N LEU A 154 12.69 -11.18 -4.66
CA LEU A 154 11.29 -11.27 -4.27
C LEU A 154 10.37 -10.31 -5.02
N LEU A 155 10.91 -9.17 -5.49
CA LEU A 155 10.14 -8.20 -6.27
C LEU A 155 9.73 -8.79 -7.62
N THR A 156 8.53 -8.46 -8.05
CA THR A 156 7.96 -8.92 -9.33
C THR A 156 7.52 -7.73 -10.19
N PRO A 157 7.57 -7.82 -11.53
CA PRO A 157 7.00 -6.78 -12.39
C PRO A 157 5.54 -6.48 -12.02
N HIS A 158 5.19 -5.20 -12.03
CA HIS A 158 3.88 -4.71 -11.55
C HIS A 158 2.91 -4.50 -12.71
N PRO A 159 1.63 -4.91 -12.61
CA PRO A 159 0.64 -4.66 -13.66
C PRO A 159 0.48 -3.15 -13.94
N ARG A 160 0.71 -2.73 -15.18
CA ARG A 160 0.73 -1.31 -15.55
C ARG A 160 -0.64 -0.64 -15.42
N LEU A 161 -1.72 -1.37 -15.71
CA LEU A 161 -3.09 -0.87 -15.67
C LEU A 161 -3.44 -0.30 -14.28
N THR A 162 -2.88 -0.84 -13.21
CA THR A 162 -3.12 -0.39 -11.83
C THR A 162 -2.75 1.07 -11.57
N PHE A 163 -1.81 1.63 -12.36
CA PHE A 163 -1.37 3.03 -12.23
C PHE A 163 -2.18 3.99 -13.08
N THR A 164 -2.86 3.48 -14.12
CA THR A 164 -3.61 4.28 -15.10
C THR A 164 -5.12 4.12 -14.95
N GLU A 165 -5.59 3.06 -14.30
CA GLU A 165 -7.01 2.87 -14.03
C GLU A 165 -7.50 3.87 -12.99
N ALA A 166 -8.59 4.56 -13.31
CA ALA A 166 -9.20 5.53 -12.42
C ALA A 166 -9.90 4.86 -11.24
N ALA A 167 -9.76 5.43 -10.05
CA ALA A 167 -10.47 4.98 -8.86
C ALA A 167 -11.99 5.13 -9.03
N GLN A 168 -12.71 4.11 -8.58
CA GLN A 168 -14.17 4.08 -8.56
C GLN A 168 -14.65 4.16 -7.12
N LEU A 169 -14.93 5.37 -6.65
CA LEU A 169 -15.38 5.66 -5.30
C LEU A 169 -16.80 6.23 -5.32
N THR A 170 -17.61 5.82 -4.35
CA THR A 170 -18.96 6.36 -4.14
C THR A 170 -18.96 7.50 -3.11
N GLY A 171 -17.84 7.72 -2.43
CA GLY A 171 -17.65 8.69 -1.35
C GLY A 171 -17.88 8.12 0.05
N ARG A 172 -18.28 6.84 0.18
CA ARG A 172 -18.50 6.20 1.49
C ARG A 172 -17.19 6.08 2.30
N VAL A 173 -16.07 5.94 1.63
CA VAL A 173 -14.74 5.88 2.26
C VAL A 173 -14.37 7.16 3.01
N ASP A 174 -14.93 8.30 2.63
CA ASP A 174 -14.59 9.59 3.24
C ASP A 174 -15.16 9.74 4.67
N ALA A 175 -16.11 8.87 5.04
CA ALA A 175 -16.62 8.77 6.41
C ALA A 175 -15.78 7.82 7.30
N VAL A 176 -14.85 7.05 6.72
CA VAL A 176 -13.98 6.15 7.48
C VAL A 176 -12.83 6.97 8.10
N PRO A 177 -12.58 6.87 9.43
CA PRO A 177 -11.42 7.51 10.04
C PRO A 177 -10.13 7.16 9.32
N CYS A 178 -9.28 8.15 9.05
CA CYS A 178 -8.04 7.94 8.32
C CYS A 178 -6.89 8.77 8.91
N ARG A 179 -5.71 8.17 9.00
CA ARG A 179 -4.47 8.86 9.34
C ARG A 179 -3.35 8.43 8.41
N ALA A 180 -2.29 9.23 8.33
CA ALA A 180 -1.11 8.96 7.54
C ALA A 180 0.12 8.75 8.41
N ILE A 181 0.99 7.84 7.98
CA ILE A 181 2.37 7.70 8.45
C ILE A 181 3.26 8.05 7.27
N VAL A 182 4.03 9.13 7.37
CA VAL A 182 4.87 9.64 6.29
C VAL A 182 6.34 9.40 6.63
N CYS A 183 7.05 8.76 5.72
CA CYS A 183 8.50 8.54 5.85
C CYS A 183 9.27 9.84 5.65
N THR A 184 10.31 10.05 6.45
CA THR A 184 11.19 11.23 6.38
C THR A 184 12.66 10.81 6.39
N PRO A 185 13.51 11.40 5.54
CA PRO A 185 13.19 12.39 4.49
C PRO A 185 12.47 11.75 3.29
N SER A 186 11.43 12.40 2.77
CA SER A 186 10.70 11.93 1.59
C SER A 186 10.94 12.85 0.38
N ARG A 187 10.97 12.26 -0.83
CA ARG A 187 10.94 12.97 -2.10
C ARG A 187 9.57 12.90 -2.77
N MET A 188 8.62 12.22 -2.12
CA MET A 188 7.27 11.98 -2.62
C MET A 188 6.28 12.90 -1.90
N PRO A 189 5.16 13.27 -2.53
CA PRO A 189 4.23 14.27 -2.00
C PRO A 189 3.24 13.71 -0.97
N PHE A 190 3.60 12.67 -0.22
CA PHE A 190 2.65 11.97 0.67
C PHE A 190 2.16 12.84 1.83
N ARG A 191 2.98 13.79 2.30
CA ARG A 191 2.55 14.80 3.27
C ARG A 191 1.49 15.75 2.69
N ASP A 192 1.69 16.18 1.44
CA ASP A 192 0.75 17.06 0.75
C ASP A 192 -0.56 16.33 0.47
N VAL A 193 -0.49 15.04 0.08
CA VAL A 193 -1.67 14.17 -0.06
C VAL A 193 -2.42 14.08 1.27
N ALA A 194 -1.74 13.79 2.38
CA ALA A 194 -2.39 13.71 3.69
C ALA A 194 -3.05 15.05 4.09
N ALA A 195 -2.38 16.17 3.82
CA ALA A 195 -2.91 17.52 4.12
C ALA A 195 -4.17 17.83 3.27
N GLU A 196 -4.18 17.46 1.99
CA GLU A 196 -5.32 17.65 1.08
C GLU A 196 -6.57 16.91 1.60
N PHE A 197 -6.40 15.70 2.10
CA PHE A 197 -7.49 14.90 2.66
C PHE A 197 -7.77 15.18 4.15
N GLY A 198 -7.04 16.10 4.79
CA GLY A 198 -7.23 16.48 6.19
C GLY A 198 -6.84 15.38 7.19
N TRP A 199 -5.95 14.45 6.81
CA TRP A 199 -5.54 13.36 7.68
C TRP A 199 -4.48 13.80 8.71
N ALA A 200 -4.59 13.29 9.94
CA ALA A 200 -3.53 13.40 10.92
C ALA A 200 -2.26 12.70 10.44
N VAL A 201 -1.10 13.31 10.62
CA VAL A 201 0.19 12.80 10.13
C VAL A 201 1.11 12.46 11.29
N ALA A 202 1.60 11.22 11.32
CA ALA A 202 2.76 10.80 12.08
C ALA A 202 3.98 10.68 11.17
N GLU A 203 5.16 11.08 11.66
CA GLU A 203 6.41 10.97 10.90
C GLU A 203 7.19 9.73 11.33
N LEU A 204 7.82 9.09 10.34
CA LEU A 204 8.70 7.95 10.53
C LEU A 204 10.04 8.20 9.83
N GLU A 205 11.11 8.29 10.60
CA GLU A 205 12.46 8.38 10.04
C GLU A 205 12.83 7.03 9.39
N SER A 206 12.65 6.95 8.08
CA SER A 206 12.87 5.73 7.29
C SER A 206 12.90 6.02 5.79
N GLY A 207 13.42 5.09 5.00
CA GLY A 207 13.11 5.01 3.56
C GLY A 207 11.66 4.64 3.31
N HIS A 208 11.24 4.74 2.04
CA HIS A 208 9.87 4.46 1.59
C HIS A 208 9.38 3.06 2.02
N ASP A 209 10.23 2.03 1.92
CA ASP A 209 9.93 0.66 2.36
C ASP A 209 10.11 0.49 3.88
N ALA A 210 9.39 1.29 4.67
CA ALA A 210 9.51 1.29 6.13
C ALA A 210 9.25 -0.07 6.78
N MET A 211 8.39 -0.90 6.19
CA MET A 211 8.12 -2.26 6.67
C MET A 211 9.37 -3.17 6.58
N VAL A 212 10.33 -2.82 5.70
CA VAL A 212 11.60 -3.52 5.53
C VAL A 212 12.73 -2.83 6.30
N THR A 213 12.78 -1.49 6.29
CA THR A 213 13.91 -0.70 6.82
C THR A 213 13.77 -0.36 8.29
N ALA A 214 12.55 -0.16 8.79
CA ALA A 214 12.26 0.27 10.17
C ALA A 214 11.06 -0.45 10.80
N PRO A 215 10.98 -1.81 10.77
CA PRO A 215 9.79 -2.54 11.20
C PRO A 215 9.39 -2.30 12.66
N ASP A 216 10.36 -2.11 13.57
CA ASP A 216 10.08 -1.83 14.98
C ASP A 216 9.43 -0.46 15.19
N ALA A 217 9.96 0.57 14.55
CA ALA A 217 9.43 1.93 14.65
C ALA A 217 8.05 2.02 13.98
N LEU A 218 7.86 1.40 12.82
CA LEU A 218 6.58 1.30 12.14
C LEU A 218 5.54 0.58 13.00
N THR A 219 5.91 -0.56 13.62
CA THR A 219 4.99 -1.29 14.49
C THR A 219 4.52 -0.42 15.66
N ARG A 220 5.40 0.35 16.29
CA ARG A 220 5.00 1.27 17.38
C ARG A 220 3.99 2.31 16.90
N LEU A 221 4.15 2.87 15.70
CA LEU A 221 3.19 3.82 15.14
C LEU A 221 1.86 3.17 14.76
N LEU A 222 1.87 1.92 14.31
CA LEU A 222 0.64 1.17 14.02
C LEU A 222 -0.15 0.86 15.31
N LEU A 223 0.55 0.60 16.42
CA LEU A 223 -0.05 0.32 17.73
C LEU A 223 -0.53 1.58 18.46
N ALA A 224 0.01 2.74 18.13
CA ALA A 224 -0.44 4.01 18.72
C ALA A 224 -1.87 4.30 18.24
N SER A 225 -2.75 4.63 19.19
CA SER A 225 -4.06 5.21 18.87
C SER A 225 -3.86 6.60 18.28
N ALA A 226 -4.73 6.98 17.34
CA ALA A 226 -4.76 8.34 16.81
C ALA A 226 -5.13 9.34 17.88
#